data_79de864b0828a7433861ac11c0af42e1
#
_entry.id   79de864b0828a7433861ac11c0af42e1
#
_cell.length_a   1.000
_cell.length_b   1.000
_cell.length_c   1.000
_cell.angle_alpha   90.00
_cell.angle_beta   90.00
_cell.angle_gamma   90.00
#
_symmetry.space_group_name_H-M   'P 1'
#
loop_
_entity.id
_entity.type
_entity.pdbx_description
1 polymer ?
#
loop_
_entity_poly.entity_id
_entity_poly.type
_entity_poly.pdbx_seq_one_letter_code
_entity_poly.pdbx_strand_id
1 'polypeptide(L)'
;MSSRTLGDQDPPVHAIMLGMLPIENLAESKYLSLTTFRKDGTPVATPVWLVREGDHLYVMTEAGSGKVKRIGSNPVVELAPCDMRGSIKGDRVFGTAAVQDAVGTAATVKKIRKRYGLMFKLIGVLDKFPGRTAGARVGIEITVGVSVAG
;
A
#
# COMPACT_ATOMS: atom_id res chain seq x y z
N MET A 1 22.72 -19.45 11.85
CA MET A 1 21.44 -19.12 11.86
C MET A 1 21.15 -17.95 10.96
N SER A 2 20.17 -18.08 10.37
CA SER A 2 19.91 -17.14 9.41
C SER A 2 19.23 -15.92 9.96
N SER A 3 19.92 -15.26 10.80
CA SER A 3 19.35 -14.09 11.37
C SER A 3 19.00 -13.06 10.32
N ARG A 4 19.50 -13.24 9.13
CA ARG A 4 19.15 -12.34 8.07
C ARG A 4 17.67 -12.31 7.81
N THR A 5 17.08 -13.48 7.72
CA THR A 5 15.66 -13.57 7.49
C THR A 5 14.89 -12.91 8.61
N LEU A 6 15.34 -13.09 9.83
CA LEU A 6 14.71 -12.43 10.95
C LEU A 6 14.87 -10.92 10.87
N GLY A 7 16.02 -10.46 10.44
CA GLY A 7 16.25 -9.04 10.31
C GLY A 7 15.29 -8.37 9.33
N ASP A 8 14.91 -9.11 8.31
CA ASP A 8 13.98 -8.56 7.33
C ASP A 8 12.58 -8.35 7.89
N GLN A 9 12.25 -9.04 8.96
CA GLN A 9 10.94 -8.93 9.56
C GLN A 9 10.92 -8.06 10.80
N ASP A 10 12.06 -7.68 11.28
CA ASP A 10 12.16 -6.81 12.44
C ASP A 10 11.92 -5.36 12.04
N PRO A 11 11.40 -4.54 12.95
CA PRO A 11 11.26 -3.12 12.67
C PRO A 11 12.61 -2.48 12.36
N PRO A 12 12.63 -1.47 11.51
CA PRO A 12 13.87 -0.74 11.24
C PRO A 12 14.48 -0.18 12.53
N VAL A 13 15.79 -0.28 12.63
CA VAL A 13 16.47 0.18 13.84
C VAL A 13 16.22 1.65 14.10
N HIS A 14 16.32 2.48 13.07
CA HIS A 14 16.12 3.91 13.26
C HIS A 14 14.70 4.25 13.68
N ALA A 15 13.72 3.49 13.21
CA ALA A 15 12.33 3.69 13.60
C ALA A 15 12.13 3.35 15.07
N ILE A 16 12.80 2.31 15.54
CA ILE A 16 12.75 1.95 16.95
C ILE A 16 13.37 3.05 17.79
N MET A 17 14.51 3.58 17.35
CA MET A 17 15.19 4.63 18.08
C MET A 17 14.39 5.91 18.13
N LEU A 18 13.56 6.17 17.13
CA LEU A 18 12.69 7.33 17.11
C LEU A 18 11.35 7.06 17.77
N GLY A 19 11.12 5.83 18.25
CA GLY A 19 9.86 5.48 18.86
C GLY A 19 8.75 5.24 17.88
N MET A 20 9.09 5.01 16.62
CA MET A 20 8.09 4.80 15.57
C MET A 20 7.95 3.32 15.24
N LEU A 21 6.71 2.86 15.17
CA LEU A 21 6.41 1.53 14.65
C LEU A 21 6.46 1.56 13.13
N PRO A 22 6.68 0.39 12.49
CA PRO A 22 6.70 0.34 11.02
C PRO A 22 5.47 0.96 10.37
N ILE A 23 4.29 0.72 10.93
CA ILE A 23 3.07 1.29 10.35
C ILE A 23 3.08 2.82 10.45
N GLU A 24 3.62 3.37 11.53
CA GLU A 24 3.71 4.82 11.69
C GLU A 24 4.62 5.42 10.65
N ASN A 25 5.77 4.78 10.44
CA ASN A 25 6.73 5.24 9.46
C ASN A 25 6.14 5.24 8.04
N LEU A 26 5.41 4.20 7.70
CA LEU A 26 4.75 4.12 6.41
C LEU A 26 3.65 5.16 6.28
N ALA A 27 2.85 5.33 7.34
CA ALA A 27 1.69 6.21 7.30
C ALA A 27 2.05 7.68 7.15
N GLU A 28 3.24 8.07 7.57
CA GLU A 28 3.68 9.45 7.43
C GLU A 28 4.10 9.80 6.02
N SER A 29 4.38 8.80 5.20
CA SER A 29 4.77 9.02 3.82
C SER A 29 3.56 9.44 3.00
N LYS A 30 3.77 10.34 2.05
CA LYS A 30 2.71 10.74 1.14
C LYS A 30 2.36 9.64 0.15
N TYR A 31 3.33 8.81 -0.19
CA TYR A 31 3.13 7.68 -1.11
C TYR A 31 3.67 6.41 -0.48
N LEU A 32 3.02 5.33 -0.81
CA LEU A 32 3.42 4.00 -0.37
C LEU A 32 3.84 3.21 -1.61
N SER A 33 5.03 2.63 -1.56
CA SER A 33 5.41 1.67 -2.58
C SER A 33 4.75 0.34 -2.20
N LEU A 34 3.79 -0.07 -3.00
CA LEU A 34 3.08 -1.33 -2.80
C LEU A 34 3.60 -2.33 -3.81
N THR A 35 4.29 -3.34 -3.32
CA THR A 35 4.83 -4.42 -4.14
C THR A 35 3.95 -5.64 -3.99
N THR A 36 3.44 -6.12 -5.12
CA THR A 36 2.68 -7.36 -5.20
C THR A 36 3.51 -8.35 -6.02
N PHE A 37 3.15 -9.62 -5.97
CA PHE A 37 3.98 -10.67 -6.56
C PHE A 37 3.21 -11.47 -7.59
N ARG A 38 3.84 -11.69 -8.74
CA ARG A 38 3.30 -12.55 -9.77
C ARG A 38 3.36 -13.99 -9.31
N LYS A 39 2.70 -14.88 -10.03
CA LYS A 39 2.68 -16.30 -9.68
C LYS A 39 4.08 -16.90 -9.64
N ASP A 40 4.98 -16.39 -10.46
CA ASP A 40 6.36 -16.86 -10.48
C ASP A 40 7.25 -16.17 -9.45
N GLY A 41 6.66 -15.32 -8.61
CA GLY A 41 7.39 -14.61 -7.58
C GLY A 41 7.95 -13.26 -8.00
N THR A 42 7.80 -12.87 -9.25
CA THR A 42 8.32 -11.60 -9.72
C THR A 42 7.61 -10.44 -9.03
N PRO A 43 8.36 -9.51 -8.41
CA PRO A 43 7.76 -8.39 -7.74
C PRO A 43 7.33 -7.31 -8.73
N VAL A 44 6.21 -6.65 -8.42
CA VAL A 44 5.74 -5.50 -9.21
C VAL A 44 5.39 -4.41 -8.21
N ALA A 45 6.16 -3.34 -8.23
CA ALA A 45 6.01 -2.23 -7.28
C ALA A 45 5.33 -1.04 -7.96
N THR A 46 4.40 -0.42 -7.26
CA THR A 46 3.76 0.81 -7.74
C THR A 46 3.56 1.77 -6.58
N PRO A 47 3.70 3.09 -6.81
CA PRO A 47 3.38 4.07 -5.78
C PRO A 47 1.87 4.26 -5.70
N VAL A 48 1.34 4.30 -4.48
CA VAL A 48 -0.09 4.49 -4.26
C VAL A 48 -0.29 5.47 -3.12
N TRP A 49 -1.48 6.08 -3.07
CA TRP A 49 -1.90 6.88 -1.94
C TRP A 49 -2.39 5.96 -0.83
N LEU A 50 -2.24 6.41 0.41
CA LEU A 50 -2.58 5.58 1.55
C LEU A 50 -3.17 6.41 2.68
N VAL A 51 -3.97 5.76 3.52
CA VAL A 51 -4.37 6.31 4.80
C VAL A 51 -4.21 5.22 5.85
N ARG A 52 -3.97 5.64 7.08
CA ARG A 52 -3.91 4.72 8.20
C ARG A 52 -5.17 4.86 9.04
N GLU A 53 -5.68 3.73 9.49
CA GLU A 53 -6.72 3.72 10.50
C GLU A 53 -6.46 2.55 11.43
N GLY A 54 -6.20 2.85 12.69
CA GLY A 54 -5.85 1.80 13.65
C GLY A 54 -4.56 1.11 13.26
N ASP A 55 -4.62 -0.19 13.16
CA ASP A 55 -3.45 -1.01 12.84
C ASP A 55 -3.37 -1.37 11.36
N HIS A 56 -4.16 -0.72 10.53
CA HIS A 56 -4.21 -1.04 9.11
C HIS A 56 -3.91 0.17 8.25
N LEU A 57 -3.39 -0.10 7.08
CA LEU A 57 -3.29 0.88 6.00
C LEU A 57 -4.34 0.58 4.96
N TYR A 58 -4.82 1.62 4.31
CA TYR A 58 -5.82 1.48 3.25
C TYR A 58 -5.33 2.24 2.03
N VAL A 59 -5.41 1.60 0.88
CA VAL A 59 -5.04 2.22 -0.40
C VAL A 59 -6.18 2.02 -1.36
N MET A 60 -6.18 2.78 -2.45
CA MET A 60 -7.17 2.55 -3.50
C MET A 60 -6.48 2.41 -4.83
N THR A 61 -7.08 1.63 -5.70
CA THR A 61 -6.56 1.40 -7.04
C THR A 61 -7.73 1.10 -7.97
N GLU A 62 -7.47 0.91 -9.25
CA GLU A 62 -8.50 0.51 -10.18
C GLU A 62 -8.81 -0.97 -9.99
N ALA A 63 -10.10 -1.28 -10.00
CA ALA A 63 -10.56 -2.65 -9.73
C ALA A 63 -10.01 -3.67 -10.74
N GLY A 64 -9.78 -3.25 -11.97
CA GLY A 64 -9.25 -4.14 -12.99
C GLY A 64 -7.73 -4.19 -13.07
N SER A 65 -7.03 -3.56 -12.12
CA SER A 65 -5.58 -3.49 -12.18
C SER A 65 -4.91 -4.83 -11.89
N GLY A 66 -3.68 -4.95 -12.35
CA GLY A 66 -2.90 -6.16 -12.06
C GLY A 66 -2.67 -6.37 -10.57
N LYS A 67 -2.59 -5.28 -9.79
CA LYS A 67 -2.42 -5.37 -8.33
C LYS A 67 -3.54 -6.18 -7.70
N VAL A 68 -4.77 -5.92 -8.11
CA VAL A 68 -5.93 -6.62 -7.56
C VAL A 68 -5.84 -8.11 -7.86
N LYS A 69 -5.48 -8.44 -9.09
CA LYS A 69 -5.35 -9.85 -9.48
C LYS A 69 -4.23 -10.55 -8.71
N ARG A 70 -3.09 -9.87 -8.57
CA ARG A 70 -1.96 -10.48 -7.87
C ARG A 70 -2.25 -10.69 -6.39
N ILE A 71 -2.93 -9.74 -5.76
CA ILE A 71 -3.30 -9.87 -4.36
C ILE A 71 -4.28 -11.02 -4.17
N GLY A 72 -5.19 -11.21 -5.12
CA GLY A 72 -6.11 -12.35 -5.06
C GLY A 72 -5.41 -13.69 -5.11
N SER A 73 -4.28 -13.76 -5.81
CA SER A 73 -3.49 -15.00 -5.89
C SER A 73 -2.49 -15.13 -4.75
N ASN A 74 -1.95 -14.01 -4.27
CA ASN A 74 -0.96 -14.00 -3.20
C ASN A 74 -1.15 -12.74 -2.38
N PRO A 75 -1.70 -12.86 -1.17
CA PRO A 75 -1.98 -11.68 -0.35
C PRO A 75 -0.75 -11.04 0.27
N VAL A 76 0.40 -11.68 0.20
CA VAL A 76 1.62 -11.11 0.76
C VAL A 76 2.05 -9.93 -0.10
N VAL A 77 2.38 -8.81 0.57
CA VAL A 77 2.86 -7.61 -0.10
C VAL A 77 4.08 -7.09 0.61
N GLU A 78 4.87 -6.29 -0.10
CA GLU A 78 6.00 -5.59 0.50
C GLU A 78 5.72 -4.10 0.44
N LEU A 79 6.04 -3.40 1.50
CA LEU A 79 5.65 -2.02 1.69
C LEU A 79 6.89 -1.18 2.01
N ALA A 80 6.95 0.02 1.45
CA ALA A 80 8.00 0.97 1.81
C ALA A 80 7.50 2.39 1.55
N PRO A 81 8.01 3.37 2.31
CA PRO A 81 7.71 4.75 1.95
C PRO A 81 8.42 5.09 0.64
N CYS A 82 7.78 5.89 -0.19
CA CYS A 82 8.36 6.26 -1.46
C CYS A 82 7.88 7.65 -1.88
N ASP A 83 8.47 8.16 -2.96
CA ASP A 83 8.00 9.40 -3.56
C ASP A 83 7.01 9.09 -4.69
N MET A 84 6.56 10.13 -5.37
CA MET A 84 5.59 10.00 -6.44
C MET A 84 6.08 9.12 -7.59
N ARG A 85 7.37 9.02 -7.77
CA ARG A 85 7.96 8.22 -8.84
C ARG A 85 8.22 6.79 -8.42
N GLY A 86 8.01 6.48 -7.14
CA GLY A 86 8.26 5.14 -6.62
C GLY A 86 9.65 4.95 -6.04
N SER A 87 10.45 6.02 -5.95
CA SER A 87 11.78 5.90 -5.35
C SER A 87 11.65 5.66 -3.85
N ILE A 88 12.29 4.61 -3.38
CA ILE A 88 12.15 4.17 -1.98
C ILE A 88 12.85 5.16 -1.06
N LYS A 89 12.15 5.54 0.00
CA LYS A 89 12.63 6.54 0.95
C LYS A 89 12.87 5.99 2.35
N GLY A 90 12.66 4.72 2.56
CA GLY A 90 12.86 4.11 3.87
C GLY A 90 12.87 2.60 3.76
N ASP A 91 12.79 1.97 4.91
CA ASP A 91 12.92 0.53 4.98
C ASP A 91 11.67 -0.19 4.47
N ARG A 92 11.88 -1.38 3.96
CA ARG A 92 10.81 -2.23 3.46
C ARG A 92 10.33 -3.14 4.57
N VAL A 93 9.01 -3.32 4.61
CA VAL A 93 8.41 -4.28 5.54
C VAL A 93 7.37 -5.09 4.78
N PHE A 94 7.07 -6.27 5.27
CA PHE A 94 6.05 -7.11 4.67
C PHE A 94 4.71 -6.86 5.34
N GLY A 95 3.66 -7.22 4.62
CA GLY A 95 2.30 -7.17 5.12
C GLY A 95 1.43 -8.11 4.34
N THR A 96 0.15 -8.11 4.67
CA THR A 96 -0.85 -8.87 3.91
C THR A 96 -1.95 -7.91 3.46
N ALA A 97 -2.50 -8.17 2.30
CA ALA A 97 -3.48 -7.30 1.69
C ALA A 97 -4.75 -8.06 1.34
N ALA A 98 -5.87 -7.37 1.47
CA ALA A 98 -7.17 -7.92 1.10
C ALA A 98 -7.95 -6.86 0.34
N VAL A 99 -8.54 -7.26 -0.77
CA VAL A 99 -9.38 -6.38 -1.58
C VAL A 99 -10.69 -6.18 -0.85
N GLN A 100 -11.12 -4.93 -0.72
CA GLN A 100 -12.33 -4.60 0.01
C GLN A 100 -13.58 -4.74 -0.84
N ASP A 101 -14.71 -4.95 -0.17
CA ASP A 101 -16.01 -4.93 -0.84
C ASP A 101 -16.44 -3.48 -1.11
N ALA A 102 -17.65 -3.29 -1.60
CA ALA A 102 -18.14 -1.97 -1.98
C ALA A 102 -18.21 -1.02 -0.78
N VAL A 103 -18.63 -1.51 0.37
CA VAL A 103 -18.76 -0.68 1.57
C VAL A 103 -17.37 -0.24 2.07
N GLY A 104 -16.45 -1.18 2.16
CA GLY A 104 -15.08 -0.87 2.57
C GLY A 104 -14.40 0.07 1.59
N THR A 105 -14.60 -0.16 0.30
CA THR A 105 -14.04 0.70 -0.74
C THR A 105 -14.55 2.13 -0.61
N ALA A 106 -15.84 2.32 -0.40
CA ALA A 106 -16.39 3.66 -0.26
C ALA A 106 -15.77 4.38 0.94
N ALA A 107 -15.59 3.68 2.04
CA ALA A 107 -14.97 4.27 3.23
C ALA A 107 -13.52 4.66 2.95
N THR A 108 -12.78 3.81 2.25
CA THR A 108 -11.38 4.09 1.91
C THR A 108 -11.27 5.29 0.99
N VAL A 109 -12.10 5.36 -0.05
CA VAL A 109 -12.09 6.49 -0.98
C VAL A 109 -12.34 7.79 -0.23
N LYS A 110 -13.30 7.78 0.69
CA LYS A 110 -13.62 8.97 1.48
C LYS A 110 -12.42 9.43 2.32
N LYS A 111 -11.73 8.50 2.94
CA LYS A 111 -10.55 8.81 3.75
C LYS A 111 -9.41 9.36 2.92
N ILE A 112 -9.18 8.77 1.76
CA ILE A 112 -8.13 9.23 0.85
C ILE A 112 -8.46 10.62 0.32
N ARG A 113 -9.72 10.85 -0.05
CA ARG A 113 -10.14 12.17 -0.50
C ARG A 113 -9.89 13.21 0.59
N LYS A 114 -10.18 12.87 1.83
CA LYS A 114 -9.97 13.79 2.94
C LYS A 114 -8.49 14.10 3.14
N ARG A 115 -7.64 13.08 3.07
CA ARG A 115 -6.20 13.26 3.31
C ARG A 115 -5.53 14.05 2.19
N TYR A 116 -5.85 13.74 0.94
CA TYR A 116 -5.14 14.30 -0.19
C TYR A 116 -5.82 15.52 -0.79
N GLY A 117 -7.07 15.78 -0.44
CA GLY A 117 -7.75 17.03 -0.75
C GLY A 117 -7.65 17.45 -2.21
N LEU A 118 -6.96 18.54 -2.45
CA LEU A 118 -6.85 19.12 -3.79
C LEU A 118 -6.21 18.16 -4.79
N MET A 119 -5.21 17.38 -4.34
CA MET A 119 -4.57 16.41 -5.24
C MET A 119 -5.56 15.38 -5.74
N PHE A 120 -6.48 14.97 -4.88
CA PHE A 120 -7.50 14.01 -5.28
C PHE A 120 -8.38 14.62 -6.40
N LYS A 121 -8.74 15.88 -6.26
CA LYS A 121 -9.55 16.55 -7.27
C LYS A 121 -8.82 16.69 -8.60
N LEU A 122 -7.53 17.00 -8.54
CA LEU A 122 -6.73 17.13 -9.76
C LEU A 122 -6.63 15.78 -10.49
N ILE A 123 -6.43 14.70 -9.76
CA ILE A 123 -6.39 13.37 -10.35
C ILE A 123 -7.74 13.02 -10.98
N GLY A 124 -8.83 13.39 -10.30
CA GLY A 124 -10.16 13.17 -10.85
C GLY A 124 -10.39 13.88 -12.17
N VAL A 125 -9.84 15.09 -12.30
CA VAL A 125 -9.93 15.82 -13.57
C VAL A 125 -9.14 15.12 -14.66
N LEU A 126 -7.93 14.65 -14.32
CA LEU A 126 -7.09 13.94 -15.28
C LEU A 126 -7.76 12.66 -15.76
N ASP A 127 -8.50 12.01 -14.90
CA ASP A 127 -9.18 10.77 -15.26
C ASP A 127 -10.27 10.97 -16.30
N LYS A 128 -10.66 12.20 -16.55
CA LYS A 128 -11.68 12.52 -17.56
C LYS A 128 -11.11 12.71 -18.95
N PHE A 129 -9.79 12.62 -19.10
CA PHE A 129 -9.17 12.79 -20.40
C PHE A 129 -9.56 11.64 -21.34
N PRO A 130 -9.74 11.95 -22.62
CA PRO A 130 -10.05 10.90 -23.60
C PRO A 130 -9.00 9.81 -23.57
N GLY A 131 -9.45 8.58 -23.69
CA GLY A 131 -8.55 7.45 -23.72
C GLY A 131 -8.23 6.86 -22.36
N ARG A 132 -8.59 7.56 -21.30
CA ARG A 132 -8.46 6.98 -19.96
C ARG A 132 -9.78 6.36 -19.56
N THR A 133 -9.72 5.12 -19.18
CA THR A 133 -10.88 4.46 -18.66
C THR A 133 -11.01 4.84 -17.21
N ALA A 134 -12.07 5.54 -16.89
CA ALA A 134 -12.36 5.81 -15.50
C ALA A 134 -12.93 4.52 -14.93
N GLY A 135 -12.09 3.55 -14.71
CA GLY A 135 -12.51 2.29 -14.13
C GLY A 135 -13.00 2.47 -12.71
N ALA A 136 -13.79 1.52 -12.26
CA ALA A 136 -14.23 1.51 -10.88
C ALA A 136 -13.01 1.40 -9.97
N ARG A 137 -13.04 2.11 -8.87
CA ARG A 137 -11.98 2.04 -7.89
C ARG A 137 -12.32 0.99 -6.86
N VAL A 138 -11.30 0.41 -6.27
CA VAL A 138 -11.46 -0.55 -5.20
C VAL A 138 -10.45 -0.23 -4.10
N GLY A 139 -10.86 -0.44 -2.86
CA GLY A 139 -9.97 -0.27 -1.71
C GLY A 139 -9.26 -1.56 -1.40
N ILE A 140 -8.09 -1.43 -0.83
CA ILE A 140 -7.29 -2.56 -0.37
C ILE A 140 -6.91 -2.29 1.07
N GLU A 141 -7.24 -3.24 1.94
CA GLU A 141 -6.86 -3.17 3.35
C GLU A 141 -5.56 -3.91 3.54
N ILE A 142 -4.61 -3.27 4.19
CA ILE A 142 -3.28 -3.83 4.38
C ILE A 142 -3.00 -3.94 5.88
N THR A 143 -2.64 -5.13 6.31
CA THR A 143 -2.16 -5.38 7.66
C THR A 143 -0.65 -5.38 7.61
N VAL A 144 -0.02 -4.44 8.31
CA VAL A 144 1.43 -4.30 8.32
C VAL A 144 2.03 -5.32 9.25
N GLY A 145 3.14 -5.89 8.80
CA GLY A 145 3.77 -6.96 9.55
C GLY A 145 3.13 -8.28 9.20
N VAL A 146 3.91 -9.20 8.69
CA VAL A 146 3.40 -10.51 8.33
C VAL A 146 3.37 -11.35 9.58
N SER A 147 2.28 -12.04 9.77
CA SER A 147 2.24 -13.04 10.81
C SER A 147 3.18 -14.14 10.42
N VAL A 148 4.20 -14.29 11.20
CA VAL A 148 5.19 -15.30 10.92
C VAL A 148 4.81 -16.61 11.52
N ALA A 149 3.73 -16.62 12.18
CA ALA A 149 3.29 -17.82 12.81
C ALA A 149 2.97 -18.89 11.80
N GLY A 150 2.94 -18.52 10.61
CA GLY A 150 2.76 -19.56 9.61
C GLY A 150 3.94 -20.41 9.71
#